data_8f29b5dc38386eedcd2f2784c24f7bc0
#
_entry.id   8f29b5dc38386eedcd2f2784c24f7bc0
#
_cell.length_a   1.000
_cell.length_b   1.000
_cell.length_c   1.000
_cell.angle_alpha   90.00
_cell.angle_beta   90.00
_cell.angle_gamma   90.00
#
_symmetry.space_group_name_H-M   'P 1'
#
loop_
_entity.id
_entity.type
_entity.pdbx_description
1 polymer ?
#
loop_
_entity_poly.entity_id
_entity_poly.type
_entity_poly.pdbx_seq_one_letter_code
_entity_poly.pdbx_strand_id
1 'polypeptide(L)'
;MDEVNKLGKILIVDDNEDVLFALNLLLEPYTEKIKVATTPDRIEHFMTTFQPDLILLDMNFSRDAISGQEGFESLKQILQIDPQAIVIFMTACGYR
;
A
#
# COMPACT_ATOMS: atom_id res chain seq x y z
N MET A 1 4.25 -28.51 -6.75
CA MET A 1 4.18 -27.91 -6.50
C MET A 1 3.60 -27.15 -6.82
N ASP A 2 3.12 -27.08 -6.90
CA ASP A 2 2.61 -26.29 -7.32
C ASP A 2 2.92 -25.16 -7.13
N GLU A 3 3.10 -24.46 -8.01
CA GLU A 3 3.45 -23.29 -7.70
C GLU A 3 2.35 -22.47 -7.52
N VAL A 4 2.31 -21.68 -6.55
CA VAL A 4 1.38 -20.67 -6.33
C VAL A 4 1.82 -19.46 -7.02
N ASN A 5 0.99 -18.85 -7.81
CA ASN A 5 1.33 -17.59 -8.43
C ASN A 5 1.40 -16.54 -7.37
N LYS A 6 2.57 -16.01 -7.16
CA LYS A 6 2.75 -15.01 -6.14
C LYS A 6 2.57 -13.62 -6.72
N LEU A 7 2.04 -12.73 -5.89
CA LEU A 7 1.81 -11.37 -6.30
C LEU A 7 3.09 -10.53 -6.32
N GLY A 8 4.19 -11.11 -5.87
CA GLY A 8 5.44 -10.38 -5.85
C GLY A 8 5.60 -9.62 -4.56
N LYS A 9 6.24 -8.47 -4.61
CA LYS A 9 6.50 -7.67 -3.42
C LYS A 9 5.39 -6.64 -3.26
N ILE A 10 4.83 -6.54 -2.08
CA ILE A 10 3.71 -5.65 -1.81
C ILE A 10 4.10 -4.66 -0.72
N LEU A 11 3.79 -3.40 -0.97
CA LEU A 11 3.89 -2.35 0.03
C LEU A 11 2.48 -1.95 0.44
N ILE A 12 2.20 -1.94 1.73
CA ILE A 12 0.90 -1.55 2.25
C ILE A 12 1.09 -0.29 3.06
N VAL A 13 0.35 0.75 2.72
CA VAL A 13 0.46 2.05 3.39
C VAL A 13 -0.88 2.37 4.03
N ASP A 14 -0.93 2.33 5.36
CA ASP A 14 -2.17 2.55 6.09
C ASP A 14 -1.77 2.93 7.52
N ASP A 15 -2.42 3.92 8.10
CA ASP A 15 -2.08 4.33 9.45
C ASP A 15 -2.77 3.48 10.52
N ASN A 16 -3.61 2.55 10.14
CA ASN A 16 -4.28 1.68 11.09
C ASN A 16 -3.52 0.37 11.21
N GLU A 17 -2.88 0.16 12.34
CA GLU A 17 -2.04 -1.02 12.51
C GLU A 17 -2.81 -2.32 12.49
N ASP A 18 -4.06 -2.31 12.91
CA ASP A 18 -4.88 -3.52 12.84
C ASP A 18 -5.15 -3.93 11.42
N VAL A 19 -5.38 -2.95 10.53
CA VAL A 19 -5.56 -3.24 9.12
C VAL A 19 -4.28 -3.80 8.53
N LEU A 20 -3.14 -3.21 8.87
CA LEU A 20 -1.86 -3.69 8.37
C LEU A 20 -1.61 -5.13 8.80
N PHE A 21 -1.90 -5.44 10.06
CA PHE A 21 -1.70 -6.78 10.57
C PHE A 21 -2.60 -7.78 9.85
N ALA A 22 -3.86 -7.43 9.68
CA ALA A 22 -4.81 -8.32 9.02
C ALA A 22 -4.43 -8.56 7.58
N LEU A 23 -4.05 -7.51 6.86
CA LEU A 23 -3.66 -7.66 5.47
C LEU A 23 -2.38 -8.45 5.32
N ASN A 24 -1.44 -8.26 6.25
CA ASN A 24 -0.22 -9.03 6.20
C ASN A 24 -0.50 -10.52 6.36
N LEU A 25 -1.34 -10.87 7.32
CA LEU A 25 -1.71 -12.28 7.50
C LEU A 25 -2.43 -12.84 6.29
N LEU A 26 -3.34 -12.05 5.73
CA LEU A 26 -4.16 -12.52 4.64
C LEU A 26 -3.37 -12.69 3.36
N LEU A 27 -2.44 -11.79 3.10
CA LEU A 27 -1.74 -11.77 1.82
C LEU A 27 -0.42 -12.52 1.83
N GLU A 28 0.11 -12.78 3.01
CA GLU A 28 1.44 -13.39 3.09
C GLU A 28 1.60 -14.65 2.25
N PRO A 29 0.62 -15.58 2.27
CA PRO A 29 0.79 -16.82 1.49
C PRO A 29 0.87 -16.59 0.00
N TYR A 30 0.39 -15.44 -0.47
CA TYR A 30 0.31 -15.17 -1.90
C TYR A 30 1.36 -14.18 -2.38
N THR A 31 2.29 -13.78 -1.50
CA THR A 31 3.25 -12.74 -1.85
C THR A 31 4.66 -13.23 -1.61
N GLU A 32 5.59 -12.60 -2.29
CA GLU A 32 7.00 -12.86 -2.05
C GLU A 32 7.45 -12.16 -0.77
N LYS A 33 7.12 -10.90 -0.63
CA LYS A 33 7.45 -10.13 0.57
C LYS A 33 6.45 -9.02 0.75
N ILE A 34 6.23 -8.64 2.00
CA ILE A 34 5.33 -7.53 2.34
C ILE A 34 6.09 -6.56 3.23
N LYS A 35 6.00 -5.28 2.91
CA LYS A 35 6.44 -4.20 3.79
C LYS A 35 5.24 -3.34 4.10
N VAL A 36 5.23 -2.75 5.28
CA VAL A 36 4.14 -1.90 5.71
C VAL A 36 4.68 -0.54 6.11
N ALA A 37 3.89 0.49 5.86
CA ALA A 37 4.23 1.85 6.26
C ALA A 37 3.00 2.46 6.89
N THR A 38 3.19 3.11 8.03
CA THR A 38 2.07 3.73 8.72
C THR A 38 1.91 5.19 8.36
N THR A 39 2.86 5.75 7.61
CA THR A 39 2.76 7.15 7.18
C THR A 39 3.24 7.25 5.74
N PRO A 40 2.76 8.24 5.01
CA PRO A 40 3.21 8.43 3.63
C PRO A 40 4.68 8.82 3.51
N ASP A 41 5.29 9.29 4.60
CA ASP A 41 6.68 9.71 4.56
C ASP A 41 7.62 8.61 4.16
N ARG A 42 7.25 7.36 4.39
CA ARG A 42 8.12 6.24 4.11
C ARG A 42 7.97 5.68 2.70
N ILE A 43 7.03 6.22 1.93
CA ILE A 43 6.74 5.66 0.61
C ILE A 43 7.96 5.75 -0.29
N GLU A 44 8.58 6.93 -0.34
CA GLU A 44 9.74 7.10 -1.24
C GLU A 44 10.86 6.12 -0.87
N HIS A 45 11.12 5.97 0.41
CA HIS A 45 12.14 5.04 0.85
C HIS A 45 11.86 3.63 0.36
N PHE A 46 10.62 3.15 0.53
CA PHE A 46 10.31 1.79 0.11
C PHE A 46 10.26 1.66 -1.39
N MET A 47 9.85 2.71 -2.11
CA MET A 47 9.86 2.64 -3.56
C MET A 47 11.27 2.45 -4.10
N THR A 48 12.25 3.06 -3.45
CA THR A 48 13.62 2.99 -3.94
C THR A 48 14.39 1.79 -3.39
N THR A 49 14.09 1.33 -2.17
CA THR A 49 14.86 0.24 -1.56
C THR A 49 14.17 -1.10 -1.69
N PHE A 50 12.87 -1.13 -1.61
CA PHE A 50 12.11 -2.39 -1.67
C PHE A 50 11.60 -2.67 -3.08
N GLN A 51 11.28 -1.63 -3.82
CA GLN A 51 10.81 -1.75 -5.21
C GLN A 51 9.59 -2.66 -5.30
N PRO A 52 8.50 -2.29 -4.67
CA PRO A 52 7.32 -3.16 -4.65
C PRO A 52 6.70 -3.31 -6.04
N ASP A 53 6.10 -4.46 -6.27
CA ASP A 53 5.36 -4.71 -7.49
C ASP A 53 3.92 -4.21 -7.39
N LEU A 54 3.41 -4.08 -6.18
CA LEU A 54 2.03 -3.68 -5.95
C LEU A 54 2.00 -2.84 -4.69
N ILE A 55 1.26 -1.75 -4.72
CA ILE A 55 1.11 -0.88 -3.56
C ILE A 55 -0.36 -0.81 -3.18
N LEU A 56 -0.67 -1.14 -1.94
CA LEU A 56 -2.00 -0.93 -1.39
C LEU A 56 -1.95 0.35 -0.58
N LEU A 57 -2.70 1.34 -1.00
CA LEU A 57 -2.59 2.68 -0.45
C LEU A 57 -3.91 3.11 0.16
N ASP A 58 -3.86 3.47 1.44
CA ASP A 58 -5.04 3.95 2.12
C ASP A 58 -5.34 5.37 1.65
N MET A 59 -6.56 5.60 1.20
CA MET A 59 -6.98 6.93 0.79
C MET A 59 -7.32 7.81 1.97
N ASN A 60 -7.58 7.21 3.11
CA ASN A 60 -8.13 7.96 4.23
C ASN A 60 -7.15 7.99 5.38
N PHE A 61 -6.03 8.65 5.18
CA PHE A 61 -5.15 8.91 6.31
C PHE A 61 -5.90 9.80 7.30
N SER A 62 -5.60 9.61 8.54
CA SER A 62 -6.44 10.14 9.59
C SER A 62 -6.68 11.62 9.50
N ARG A 63 -5.72 12.37 9.01
CA ARG A 63 -5.87 13.80 9.03
C ARG A 63 -6.67 14.33 7.89
N ASP A 64 -6.83 13.58 6.83
CA ASP A 64 -7.42 14.11 5.61
C ASP A 64 -8.39 13.11 5.05
N ALA A 65 -9.16 12.51 5.92
CA ALA A 65 -10.05 11.44 5.52
C ALA A 65 -11.15 11.90 4.58
N ILE A 66 -11.53 13.17 4.66
CA ILE A 66 -12.63 13.65 3.85
C ILE A 66 -12.22 13.91 2.42
N SER A 67 -11.10 14.56 2.22
CA SER A 67 -10.73 14.97 0.87
C SER A 67 -9.93 13.92 0.12
N GLY A 68 -9.28 13.03 0.83
CA GLY A 68 -8.40 12.08 0.18
C GLY A 68 -7.15 12.70 -0.40
N GLN A 69 -6.83 13.92 -0.01
CA GLN A 69 -5.74 14.66 -0.61
C GLN A 69 -4.41 13.97 -0.42
N GLU A 70 -4.14 13.45 0.78
CA GLU A 70 -2.88 12.79 1.01
C GLU A 70 -2.74 11.53 0.17
N GLY A 71 -3.85 10.84 -0.06
CA GLY A 71 -3.82 9.66 -0.90
C GLY A 71 -3.46 10.00 -2.34
N PHE A 72 -4.05 11.08 -2.87
CA PHE A 72 -3.73 11.48 -4.23
C PHE A 72 -2.31 11.99 -4.36
N GLU A 73 -1.81 12.68 -3.34
CA GLU A 73 -0.43 13.15 -3.40
C GLU A 73 0.55 11.99 -3.31
N SER A 74 0.23 10.99 -2.51
CA SER A 74 1.06 9.80 -2.45
C SER A 74 1.07 9.07 -3.77
N LEU A 75 -0.08 8.99 -4.44
CA LEU A 75 -0.14 8.36 -5.75
C LEU A 75 0.75 9.10 -6.74
N LYS A 76 0.72 10.42 -6.74
CA LYS A 76 1.57 11.18 -7.64
C LYS A 76 3.04 10.91 -7.35
N GLN A 77 3.40 10.85 -6.09
CA GLN A 77 4.78 10.58 -5.72
C GLN A 77 5.23 9.21 -6.20
N ILE A 78 4.37 8.21 -6.00
CA ILE A 78 4.69 6.86 -6.44
C ILE A 78 4.90 6.81 -7.95
N LEU A 79 3.99 7.43 -8.70
CA LEU A 79 4.06 7.37 -10.15
C LEU A 79 5.22 8.20 -10.71
N GLN A 80 5.70 9.18 -9.96
CA GLN A 80 6.89 9.90 -10.38
C GLN A 80 8.13 9.03 -10.26
N ILE A 81 8.16 8.16 -9.24
CA ILE A 81 9.29 7.27 -9.05
C ILE A 81 9.20 6.09 -10.01
N ASP A 82 8.02 5.53 -10.16
CA ASP A 82 7.81 4.37 -11.02
C ASP A 82 6.50 4.55 -11.77
N PRO A 83 6.55 5.02 -13.00
CA PRO A 83 5.31 5.27 -13.77
C PRO A 83 4.50 4.00 -14.04
N GLN A 84 5.09 2.83 -13.88
CA GLN A 84 4.38 1.60 -14.13
C GLN A 84 3.91 0.93 -12.84
N ALA A 85 4.01 1.62 -11.72
CA ALA A 85 3.59 1.04 -10.45
C ALA A 85 2.10 0.73 -10.47
N ILE A 86 1.73 -0.38 -9.86
CA ILE A 86 0.34 -0.76 -9.73
C ILE A 86 -0.10 -0.36 -8.33
N VAL A 87 -1.08 0.51 -8.26
CA VAL A 87 -1.55 1.04 -6.98
C VAL A 87 -3.02 0.72 -6.84
N ILE A 88 -3.39 0.10 -5.73
CA ILE A 88 -4.78 -0.18 -5.42
C ILE A 88 -5.13 0.65 -4.21
N PHE A 89 -6.17 1.46 -4.34
CA PHE A 89 -6.62 2.28 -3.22
C PHE A 89 -7.51 1.48 -2.30
N MET A 90 -7.28 1.65 -1.01
CA MET A 90 -8.17 1.10 0.00
C MET A 90 -8.94 2.25 0.59
N THR A 91 -10.25 2.18 0.58
CA THR A 91 -11.06 3.22 1.19
C THR A 91 -11.76 2.59 2.37
N ALA A 92 -11.83 3.33 3.43
CA ALA A 92 -12.63 2.92 4.53
C ALA A 92 -14.02 3.10 4.06
N CYS A 93 -14.71 2.10 3.83
CA CYS A 93 -15.93 2.20 3.32
C CYS A 93 -16.89 2.56 4.25
N GLY A 94 -17.09 3.46 4.37
CA GLY A 94 -17.97 3.81 5.19
C GLY A 94 -19.34 3.56 4.92
N TYR A 95 -19.94 3.35 4.97
CA TYR A 95 -20.94 3.21 4.68
C TYR A 95 -21.70 3.17 5.48
N ARG A 96 -22.15 3.65 5.68
CA ARG A 96 -22.74 3.79 6.30
C ARG A 96 -23.52 3.55 6.35
#